data_0c141cc7035711648a497656d3c6c06c
#
_entry.id   0c141cc7035711648a497656d3c6c06c
#
_cell.length_a   1.000
_cell.length_b   1.000
_cell.length_c   1.000
_cell.angle_alpha   90.00
_cell.angle_beta   90.00
_cell.angle_gamma   90.00
#
_symmetry.space_group_name_H-M   'P 1'
#
loop_
_entity.id
_entity.type
_entity.pdbx_description
1 polymer ?
#
loop_
_entity_poly.entity_id
_entity_poly.type
_entity_poly.pdbx_seq_one_letter_code
_entity_poly.pdbx_strand_id
1 'polypeptide(L)'
;VFAVIDVIVGVLLGMKKAQNPGSMLDQSTSIMTMVVYGMPSWWLAMIFIMFFVYTIPLFPSGGMGSIPPPEGIASILDTIYHMILPIFTLFCITFWGRAYMTRNIVVGTLQEDFIMSARARGLQEKKVLYGHGLRAAAPPIVTMGVMSLLMSIQGRLIFEGIFNWPGMGNLYWIAVQQNDIPVLLGLLSTTTFVYLAGLAFLDVIYGFLDPRIKVGGKQ
;
A
#
# COMPACT_ATOMS: atom_id res chain seq x y z
N VAL A 1 0.68 -9.88 -2.06
CA VAL A 1 0.40 -9.49 -3.47
C VAL A 1 -0.12 -8.06 -3.54
N PHE A 2 -1.26 -7.75 -2.90
CA PHE A 2 -1.88 -6.42 -2.92
C PHE A 2 -0.89 -5.28 -2.64
N ALA A 3 -0.16 -5.30 -1.50
CA ALA A 3 0.72 -4.21 -1.08
C ALA A 3 1.86 -3.92 -2.08
N VAL A 4 2.35 -4.95 -2.78
CA VAL A 4 3.37 -4.78 -3.82
C VAL A 4 2.80 -4.05 -5.04
N ILE A 5 1.62 -4.46 -5.52
CA ILE A 5 0.93 -3.81 -6.64
C ILE A 5 0.63 -2.35 -6.30
N ASP A 6 0.09 -2.10 -5.11
CA ASP A 6 -0.27 -0.78 -4.61
C ASP A 6 0.94 0.16 -4.55
N VAL A 7 2.09 -0.32 -4.04
CA VAL A 7 3.33 0.45 -4.00
C VAL A 7 3.83 0.77 -5.41
N ILE A 8 3.91 -0.22 -6.29
CA ILE A 8 4.43 -0.03 -7.65
C ILE A 8 3.55 0.97 -8.41
N VAL A 9 2.24 0.73 -8.47
CA VAL A 9 1.32 1.59 -9.24
C VAL A 9 1.22 2.98 -8.62
N GLY A 10 1.13 3.08 -7.28
CA GLY A 10 1.07 4.36 -6.59
C GLY A 10 2.33 5.20 -6.78
N VAL A 11 3.52 4.59 -6.73
CA VAL A 11 4.78 5.30 -6.99
C VAL A 11 4.88 5.74 -8.44
N LEU A 12 4.57 4.88 -9.40
CA LEU A 12 4.62 5.23 -10.83
C LEU A 12 3.65 6.35 -11.16
N LEU A 13 2.42 6.30 -10.66
CA LEU A 13 1.43 7.36 -10.86
C LEU A 13 1.88 8.66 -10.17
N GLY A 14 2.39 8.60 -8.94
CA GLY A 14 2.89 9.75 -8.21
C GLY A 14 4.07 10.44 -8.91
N MET A 15 4.99 9.65 -9.45
CA MET A 15 6.09 10.16 -10.29
C MET A 15 5.58 10.87 -11.55
N LYS A 16 4.59 10.29 -12.23
CA LYS A 16 3.98 10.88 -13.42
C LYS A 16 3.26 12.20 -13.10
N LYS A 17 2.59 12.28 -11.97
CA LYS A 17 1.97 13.52 -11.46
C LYS A 17 3.01 14.59 -11.16
N ALA A 18 4.15 14.20 -10.56
CA ALA A 18 5.24 15.11 -10.21
C ALA A 18 5.97 15.71 -11.42
N GLN A 19 5.88 15.09 -12.60
CA GLN A 19 6.46 15.66 -13.85
C GLN A 19 5.78 16.97 -14.27
N ASN A 20 4.46 17.02 -14.12
CA ASN A 20 3.66 18.19 -14.53
C ASN A 20 2.67 18.55 -13.41
N PRO A 21 3.15 19.20 -12.33
CA PRO A 21 2.29 19.64 -11.24
C PRO A 21 1.21 20.59 -11.74
N GLY A 22 -0.03 20.41 -11.27
CA GLY A 22 -1.17 21.22 -11.70
C GLY A 22 -1.82 20.77 -13.03
N SER A 23 -1.31 19.71 -13.68
CA SER A 23 -1.95 19.13 -14.87
C SER A 23 -3.32 18.53 -14.54
N MET A 24 -4.15 18.30 -15.56
CA MET A 24 -5.46 17.62 -15.37
C MET A 24 -5.31 16.27 -14.67
N LEU A 25 -4.28 15.50 -15.00
CA LEU A 25 -3.98 14.23 -14.34
C LEU A 25 -3.66 14.42 -12.85
N ASP A 26 -2.86 15.44 -12.50
CA ASP A 26 -2.52 15.74 -11.11
C ASP A 26 -3.76 16.21 -10.32
N GLN A 27 -4.55 17.11 -10.89
CA GLN A 27 -5.75 17.65 -10.24
C GLN A 27 -6.84 16.58 -10.08
N SER A 28 -7.21 15.87 -11.15
CA SER A 28 -8.28 14.86 -11.11
C SER A 28 -7.96 13.71 -10.14
N THR A 29 -6.72 13.21 -10.17
CA THR A 29 -6.30 12.15 -9.25
C THR A 29 -6.17 12.63 -7.80
N SER A 30 -5.84 13.90 -7.58
CA SER A 30 -5.84 14.49 -6.23
C SER A 30 -7.25 14.64 -5.67
N ILE A 31 -8.20 15.09 -6.50
CA ILE A 31 -9.63 15.13 -6.13
C ILE A 31 -10.13 13.71 -5.80
N MET A 32 -9.81 12.72 -6.65
CA MET A 32 -10.17 11.33 -6.38
C MET A 32 -9.58 10.82 -5.06
N THR A 33 -8.33 11.20 -4.75
CA THR A 33 -7.73 10.89 -3.45
C THR A 33 -8.57 11.45 -2.30
N MET A 34 -8.98 12.71 -2.37
CA MET A 34 -9.79 13.33 -1.31
C MET A 34 -11.15 12.65 -1.16
N VAL A 35 -11.81 12.32 -2.27
CA VAL A 35 -13.09 11.61 -2.26
C VAL A 35 -12.96 10.24 -1.62
N VAL A 36 -11.98 9.44 -2.05
CA VAL A 36 -11.79 8.07 -1.54
C VAL A 36 -11.37 8.06 -0.08
N TYR A 37 -10.49 8.99 0.34
CA TYR A 37 -10.11 9.11 1.76
C TYR A 37 -11.24 9.57 2.68
N GLY A 38 -12.21 10.30 2.16
CA GLY A 38 -13.41 10.68 2.89
C GLY A 38 -14.41 9.53 3.09
N MET A 39 -14.22 8.40 2.39
CA MET A 39 -15.11 7.25 2.47
C MET A 39 -14.56 6.17 3.40
N PRO A 40 -15.37 5.58 4.30
CA PRO A 40 -14.93 4.41 5.07
C PRO A 40 -14.59 3.24 4.14
N SER A 41 -13.43 2.62 4.34
CA SER A 41 -12.95 1.52 3.48
C SER A 41 -13.92 0.32 3.45
N TRP A 42 -14.56 0.03 4.58
CA TRP A 42 -15.55 -1.03 4.69
C TRP A 42 -16.82 -0.72 3.87
N TRP A 43 -17.22 0.54 3.77
CA TRP A 43 -18.38 0.97 2.99
C TRP A 43 -18.13 0.78 1.48
N LEU A 44 -16.95 1.17 0.99
CA LEU A 44 -16.54 0.91 -0.40
C LEU A 44 -16.48 -0.59 -0.70
N ALA A 45 -16.01 -1.41 0.25
CA ALA A 45 -16.01 -2.86 0.11
C ALA A 45 -17.43 -3.42 -0.08
N MET A 46 -18.39 -2.94 0.72
CA MET A 46 -19.79 -3.36 0.58
C MET A 46 -20.41 -2.92 -0.75
N ILE A 47 -20.11 -1.70 -1.23
CA ILE A 47 -20.55 -1.24 -2.54
C ILE A 47 -20.01 -2.14 -3.66
N PHE A 48 -18.70 -2.50 -3.58
CA PHE A 48 -18.10 -3.36 -4.60
C PHE A 48 -18.67 -4.77 -4.58
N ILE A 49 -18.96 -5.32 -3.40
CA ILE A 49 -19.68 -6.59 -3.29
C ILE A 49 -21.07 -6.47 -3.89
N MET A 50 -21.84 -5.44 -3.54
CA MET A 50 -23.18 -5.22 -4.08
C MET A 50 -23.15 -5.15 -5.61
N PHE A 51 -22.18 -4.46 -6.18
CA PHE A 51 -22.07 -4.28 -7.62
C PHE A 51 -21.53 -5.52 -8.34
N PHE A 52 -20.37 -6.04 -7.90
CA PHE A 52 -19.63 -7.10 -8.60
C PHE A 52 -20.05 -8.53 -8.25
N VAL A 53 -20.84 -8.71 -7.20
CA VAL A 53 -21.36 -10.02 -6.79
C VAL A 53 -22.86 -10.13 -7.07
N TYR A 54 -23.64 -9.10 -6.69
CA TYR A 54 -25.11 -9.17 -6.78
C TYR A 54 -25.71 -8.51 -8.02
N THR A 55 -25.15 -7.39 -8.49
CA THR A 55 -25.70 -6.68 -9.67
C THR A 55 -25.09 -7.23 -10.96
N ILE A 56 -23.76 -7.36 -11.02
CA ILE A 56 -23.03 -7.95 -12.14
C ILE A 56 -22.24 -9.12 -11.58
N PRO A 57 -22.78 -10.35 -11.54
CA PRO A 57 -22.19 -11.47 -10.83
C PRO A 57 -20.89 -11.95 -11.51
N LEU A 58 -19.81 -11.19 -11.31
CA LEU A 58 -18.47 -11.48 -11.85
C LEU A 58 -17.56 -12.17 -10.85
N PHE A 59 -17.78 -12.00 -9.54
CA PHE A 59 -16.89 -12.51 -8.50
C PHE A 59 -17.68 -13.16 -7.36
N PRO A 60 -17.03 -14.08 -6.60
CA PRO A 60 -17.64 -14.66 -5.40
C PRO A 60 -17.77 -13.61 -4.29
N SER A 61 -18.71 -13.81 -3.38
CA SER A 61 -19.01 -12.88 -2.27
C SER A 61 -17.91 -12.83 -1.20
N GLY A 62 -17.07 -13.86 -1.11
CA GLY A 62 -16.01 -13.98 -0.10
C GLY A 62 -15.54 -15.42 0.10
N GLY A 63 -14.69 -15.62 1.09
CA GLY A 63 -14.01 -16.89 1.35
C GLY A 63 -12.74 -17.09 0.53
N MET A 64 -12.00 -18.17 0.80
CA MET A 64 -10.76 -18.50 0.10
C MET A 64 -10.96 -19.41 -1.12
N GLY A 65 -12.15 -19.95 -1.32
CA GLY A 65 -12.45 -20.88 -2.40
C GLY A 65 -13.88 -21.39 -2.34
N SER A 66 -14.26 -22.14 -3.36
CA SER A 66 -15.56 -22.75 -3.54
C SER A 66 -15.79 -23.93 -2.57
N ILE A 67 -17.05 -24.24 -2.28
CA ILE A 67 -17.44 -25.37 -1.44
C ILE A 67 -18.36 -26.31 -2.27
N PRO A 68 -17.94 -27.57 -2.53
CA PRO A 68 -16.68 -28.20 -2.15
C PRO A 68 -15.47 -27.64 -2.92
N PRO A 69 -14.25 -27.68 -2.32
CA PRO A 69 -13.07 -27.15 -2.99
C PRO A 69 -12.71 -28.05 -4.20
N PRO A 70 -12.29 -27.46 -5.33
CA PRO A 70 -11.78 -28.23 -6.46
C PRO A 70 -10.42 -28.86 -6.14
N GLU A 71 -10.05 -29.92 -6.86
CA GLU A 71 -8.79 -30.64 -6.65
C GLU A 71 -7.64 -30.12 -7.51
N GLY A 72 -6.40 -30.29 -7.01
CA GLY A 72 -5.18 -30.01 -7.77
C GLY A 72 -5.01 -28.53 -8.12
N ILE A 73 -4.57 -28.25 -9.35
CA ILE A 73 -4.30 -26.87 -9.84
C ILE A 73 -5.58 -26.02 -9.84
N ALA A 74 -6.75 -26.62 -10.04
CA ALA A 74 -8.02 -25.89 -10.03
C ALA A 74 -8.30 -25.23 -8.67
N SER A 75 -7.85 -25.81 -7.56
CA SER A 75 -7.97 -25.21 -6.22
C SER A 75 -7.16 -23.91 -6.11
N ILE A 76 -5.96 -23.87 -6.70
CA ILE A 76 -5.13 -22.65 -6.72
C ILE A 76 -5.80 -21.55 -7.54
N LEU A 77 -6.35 -21.90 -8.71
CA LEU A 77 -7.05 -20.94 -9.58
C LEU A 77 -8.32 -20.41 -8.93
N ASP A 78 -9.05 -21.28 -8.21
CA ASP A 78 -10.23 -20.91 -7.45
C ASP A 78 -9.90 -19.94 -6.32
N THR A 79 -8.83 -20.20 -5.56
CA THR A 79 -8.34 -19.28 -4.53
C THR A 79 -7.94 -17.92 -5.15
N ILE A 80 -7.21 -17.92 -6.27
CA ILE A 80 -6.84 -16.68 -6.96
C ILE A 80 -8.10 -15.91 -7.38
N TYR A 81 -9.12 -16.60 -7.90
CA TYR A 81 -10.38 -15.99 -8.30
C TYR A 81 -11.09 -15.31 -7.12
N HIS A 82 -11.12 -15.95 -5.95
CA HIS A 82 -11.68 -15.39 -4.73
C HIS A 82 -10.87 -14.19 -4.19
N MET A 83 -9.56 -14.12 -4.48
CA MET A 83 -8.69 -13.00 -4.10
C MET A 83 -8.90 -11.74 -4.94
N ILE A 84 -9.44 -11.84 -6.17
CA ILE A 84 -9.48 -10.72 -7.11
C ILE A 84 -10.26 -9.54 -6.53
N LEU A 85 -11.51 -9.76 -6.11
CA LEU A 85 -12.36 -8.66 -5.63
C LEU A 85 -11.83 -8.00 -4.35
N PRO A 86 -11.39 -8.74 -3.30
CA PRO A 86 -10.75 -8.14 -2.14
C PRO A 86 -9.50 -7.32 -2.48
N ILE A 87 -8.60 -7.86 -3.32
CA ILE A 87 -7.38 -7.16 -3.74
C ILE A 87 -7.71 -5.92 -4.55
N PHE A 88 -8.60 -6.02 -5.51
CA PHE A 88 -9.04 -4.90 -6.34
C PHE A 88 -9.67 -3.79 -5.49
N THR A 89 -10.53 -4.16 -4.54
CA THR A 89 -11.14 -3.19 -3.62
C THR A 89 -10.10 -2.46 -2.78
N LEU A 90 -9.17 -3.19 -2.15
CA LEU A 90 -8.08 -2.58 -1.38
C LEU A 90 -7.21 -1.68 -2.25
N PHE A 91 -6.90 -2.11 -3.45
CA PHE A 91 -6.13 -1.32 -4.41
C PHE A 91 -6.86 -0.01 -4.72
N CYS A 92 -8.13 -0.04 -5.08
CA CYS A 92 -8.93 1.15 -5.36
C CYS A 92 -9.02 2.13 -4.18
N ILE A 93 -8.89 1.63 -2.95
CA ILE A 93 -8.92 2.47 -1.75
C ILE A 93 -7.57 3.14 -1.49
N THR A 94 -6.45 2.45 -1.71
CA THR A 94 -5.16 2.86 -1.15
C THR A 94 -4.20 3.51 -2.15
N PHE A 95 -4.20 3.09 -3.42
CA PHE A 95 -3.18 3.55 -4.38
C PHE A 95 -3.25 5.05 -4.68
N TRP A 96 -4.42 5.67 -4.61
CA TRP A 96 -4.60 7.12 -4.80
C TRP A 96 -3.78 7.93 -3.79
N GLY A 97 -3.89 7.55 -2.52
CA GLY A 97 -3.14 8.20 -1.44
C GLY A 97 -1.65 8.01 -1.56
N ARG A 98 -1.22 6.82 -1.97
CA ARG A 98 0.19 6.55 -2.23
C ARG A 98 0.73 7.40 -3.38
N ALA A 99 -0.03 7.49 -4.47
CA ALA A 99 0.32 8.35 -5.60
C ALA A 99 0.39 9.82 -5.19
N TYR A 100 -0.53 10.29 -4.35
CA TYR A 100 -0.55 11.63 -3.83
C TYR A 100 0.67 11.92 -2.93
N MET A 101 0.99 11.01 -2.00
CA MET A 101 2.17 11.14 -1.13
C MET A 101 3.47 11.11 -1.93
N THR A 102 3.63 10.18 -2.86
CA THR A 102 4.81 10.10 -3.74
C THR A 102 4.98 11.39 -4.54
N ARG A 103 3.89 11.90 -5.12
CA ARG A 103 3.89 13.18 -5.85
C ARG A 103 4.41 14.32 -4.97
N ASN A 104 3.91 14.45 -3.74
CA ASN A 104 4.30 15.54 -2.84
C ASN A 104 5.78 15.43 -2.42
N ILE A 105 6.25 14.23 -2.10
CA ILE A 105 7.66 13.98 -1.78
C ILE A 105 8.55 14.39 -2.96
N VAL A 106 8.22 13.94 -4.17
CA VAL A 106 9.03 14.22 -5.36
C VAL A 106 8.99 15.71 -5.72
N VAL A 107 7.82 16.34 -5.68
CA VAL A 107 7.72 17.80 -5.96
C VAL A 107 8.49 18.60 -4.92
N GLY A 108 8.42 18.25 -3.63
CA GLY A 108 9.23 18.91 -2.60
C GLY A 108 10.73 18.76 -2.88
N THR A 109 11.18 17.55 -3.20
CA THR A 109 12.59 17.30 -3.56
C THR A 109 13.03 18.10 -4.79
N LEU A 110 12.16 18.27 -5.78
CA LEU A 110 12.47 19.04 -7.00
C LEU A 110 12.62 20.55 -6.77
N GLN A 111 12.26 21.05 -5.59
CA GLN A 111 12.44 22.45 -5.17
C GLN A 111 13.75 22.69 -4.41
N GLU A 112 14.51 21.66 -4.09
CA GLU A 112 15.77 21.76 -3.37
C GLU A 112 16.89 22.42 -4.21
N ASP A 113 17.80 23.13 -3.56
CA ASP A 113 18.88 23.92 -4.21
C ASP A 113 19.80 23.08 -5.12
N PHE A 114 20.08 21.82 -4.75
CA PHE A 114 20.90 20.95 -5.59
C PHE A 114 20.20 20.59 -6.92
N ILE A 115 18.89 20.56 -6.96
CA ILE A 115 18.10 20.37 -8.18
C ILE A 115 18.16 21.63 -9.05
N MET A 116 18.03 22.81 -8.45
CA MET A 116 18.20 24.09 -9.19
C MET A 116 19.61 24.16 -9.78
N SER A 117 20.63 23.75 -9.03
CA SER A 117 22.01 23.69 -9.52
C SER A 117 22.17 22.70 -10.68
N ALA A 118 21.45 21.56 -10.67
CA ALA A 118 21.46 20.59 -11.76
C ALA A 118 20.81 21.17 -13.04
N ARG A 119 19.70 21.91 -12.90
CA ARG A 119 19.04 22.62 -14.01
C ARG A 119 19.94 23.73 -14.58
N ALA A 120 20.59 24.53 -13.71
CA ALA A 120 21.51 25.57 -14.13
C ALA A 120 22.70 25.04 -14.95
N ARG A 121 23.09 23.79 -14.72
CA ARG A 121 24.11 23.07 -15.54
C ARG A 121 23.58 22.54 -16.88
N GLY A 122 22.33 22.83 -17.24
CA GLY A 122 21.73 22.42 -18.51
C GLY A 122 21.30 20.95 -18.60
N LEU A 123 21.13 20.25 -17.47
CA LEU A 123 20.66 18.86 -17.49
C LEU A 123 19.21 18.79 -17.97
N GLN A 124 18.90 17.81 -18.81
CA GLN A 124 17.53 17.55 -19.27
C GLN A 124 16.60 17.23 -18.09
N GLU A 125 15.37 17.76 -18.10
CA GLU A 125 14.38 17.55 -17.03
C GLU A 125 14.15 16.07 -16.68
N LYS A 126 14.17 15.19 -17.67
CA LYS A 126 14.07 13.74 -17.43
C LYS A 126 15.23 13.21 -16.56
N LYS A 127 16.45 13.70 -16.79
CA LYS A 127 17.63 13.33 -16.01
C LYS A 127 17.60 13.96 -14.63
N VAL A 128 17.10 15.20 -14.52
CA VAL A 128 16.88 15.88 -13.24
C VAL A 128 15.86 15.10 -12.41
N LEU A 129 14.70 14.74 -12.97
CA LEU A 129 13.64 14.03 -12.27
C LEU A 129 14.07 12.62 -11.83
N TYR A 130 14.49 11.78 -12.77
CA TYR A 130 14.78 10.36 -12.50
C TYR A 130 16.18 10.12 -11.94
N GLY A 131 17.16 10.93 -12.32
CA GLY A 131 18.54 10.77 -11.87
C GLY A 131 18.83 11.46 -10.52
N HIS A 132 18.29 12.64 -10.30
CA HIS A 132 18.53 13.43 -9.09
C HIS A 132 17.33 13.43 -8.16
N GLY A 133 16.16 13.83 -8.64
CA GLY A 133 14.94 13.97 -7.84
C GLY A 133 14.48 12.65 -7.24
N LEU A 134 14.30 11.60 -8.05
CA LEU A 134 13.84 10.31 -7.55
C LEU A 134 14.86 9.68 -6.59
N ARG A 135 16.17 9.84 -6.86
CA ARG A 135 17.20 9.30 -5.98
C ARG A 135 17.18 9.95 -4.60
N ALA A 136 17.00 11.27 -4.55
CA ALA A 136 16.89 12.00 -3.28
C ALA A 136 15.55 11.76 -2.59
N ALA A 137 14.46 11.53 -3.34
CA ALA A 137 13.14 11.17 -2.82
C ALA A 137 13.02 9.68 -2.44
N ALA A 138 14.01 8.83 -2.78
CA ALA A 138 13.93 7.39 -2.57
C ALA A 138 13.78 6.98 -1.10
N PRO A 139 14.51 7.54 -0.12
CA PRO A 139 14.38 7.13 1.27
C PRO A 139 12.93 7.18 1.78
N PRO A 140 12.19 8.31 1.74
CA PRO A 140 10.81 8.36 2.21
C PRO A 140 9.85 7.49 1.38
N ILE A 141 10.09 7.32 0.07
CA ILE A 141 9.27 6.44 -0.78
C ILE A 141 9.48 4.97 -0.40
N VAL A 142 10.71 4.55 -0.15
CA VAL A 142 11.03 3.18 0.30
C VAL A 142 10.44 2.93 1.67
N THR A 143 10.53 3.89 2.60
CA THR A 143 9.87 3.82 3.91
C THR A 143 8.39 3.55 3.78
N MET A 144 7.68 4.34 2.97
CA MET A 144 6.25 4.12 2.71
C MET A 144 5.98 2.72 2.16
N GLY A 145 6.81 2.24 1.26
CA GLY A 145 6.69 0.91 0.66
C GLY A 145 6.83 -0.19 1.71
N VAL A 146 7.92 -0.17 2.47
CA VAL A 146 8.18 -1.18 3.51
C VAL A 146 7.11 -1.13 4.61
N MET A 147 6.73 0.06 5.08
CA MET A 147 5.66 0.20 6.07
C MET A 147 4.33 -0.34 5.57
N SER A 148 4.02 -0.14 4.29
CA SER A 148 2.82 -0.72 3.68
C SER A 148 2.84 -2.26 3.68
N LEU A 149 3.99 -2.85 3.39
CA LEU A 149 4.17 -4.30 3.44
C LEU A 149 3.99 -4.82 4.87
N LEU A 150 4.59 -4.19 5.86
CA LEU A 150 4.46 -4.55 7.27
C LEU A 150 3.00 -4.45 7.75
N MET A 151 2.31 -3.34 7.44
CA MET A 151 0.91 -3.15 7.76
C MET A 151 -0.01 -4.16 7.07
N SER A 152 0.38 -4.68 5.90
CA SER A 152 -0.41 -5.71 5.19
C SER A 152 -0.39 -7.07 5.90
N ILE A 153 0.62 -7.35 6.73
CA ILE A 153 0.73 -8.58 7.51
C ILE A 153 -0.22 -8.56 8.71
N GLN A 154 -0.44 -7.38 9.30
CA GLN A 154 -1.33 -7.24 10.47
C GLN A 154 -2.80 -7.54 10.13
N GLY A 155 -3.15 -7.54 8.84
CA GLY A 155 -4.53 -7.72 8.38
C GLY A 155 -5.40 -6.47 8.56
N ARG A 156 -6.62 -6.56 8.08
CA ARG A 156 -7.63 -5.50 8.20
C ARG A 156 -8.91 -6.08 8.76
N LEU A 157 -9.09 -5.95 10.06
CA LEU A 157 -10.15 -6.58 10.85
C LEU A 157 -11.54 -6.54 10.17
N ILE A 158 -12.07 -5.35 9.94
CA ILE A 158 -13.41 -5.18 9.36
C ILE A 158 -13.44 -5.65 7.90
N PHE A 159 -12.39 -5.36 7.13
CA PHE A 159 -12.31 -5.69 5.72
C PHE A 159 -12.25 -7.20 5.47
N GLU A 160 -11.45 -7.92 6.25
CA GLU A 160 -11.35 -9.39 6.18
C GLU A 160 -12.66 -10.04 6.61
N GLY A 161 -13.34 -9.47 7.62
CA GLY A 161 -14.67 -9.91 8.03
C GLY A 161 -15.72 -9.77 6.92
N ILE A 162 -15.74 -8.65 6.19
CA ILE A 162 -16.69 -8.39 5.11
C ILE A 162 -16.51 -9.39 3.95
N PHE A 163 -15.26 -9.68 3.57
CA PHE A 163 -14.96 -10.66 2.53
C PHE A 163 -14.89 -12.11 3.04
N ASN A 164 -15.20 -12.36 4.32
CA ASN A 164 -15.04 -13.65 4.96
C ASN A 164 -13.66 -14.29 4.68
N TRP A 165 -12.63 -13.45 4.69
CA TRP A 165 -11.26 -13.87 4.41
C TRP A 165 -10.59 -14.32 5.70
N PRO A 166 -10.06 -15.56 5.82
CA PRO A 166 -9.43 -16.06 7.03
C PRO A 166 -8.01 -15.51 7.20
N GLY A 167 -7.91 -14.24 7.52
CA GLY A 167 -6.64 -13.55 7.78
C GLY A 167 -6.44 -13.22 9.26
N MET A 168 -5.34 -12.52 9.56
CA MET A 168 -5.00 -12.12 10.92
C MET A 168 -6.03 -11.16 11.54
N GLY A 169 -6.62 -10.27 10.74
CA GLY A 169 -7.67 -9.37 11.19
C GLY A 169 -8.95 -10.10 11.55
N ASN A 170 -9.34 -11.10 10.76
CA ASN A 170 -10.52 -11.91 11.06
C ASN A 170 -10.29 -12.77 12.33
N LEU A 171 -9.09 -13.34 12.50
CA LEU A 171 -8.74 -14.07 13.73
C LEU A 171 -8.80 -13.14 14.95
N TYR A 172 -8.31 -11.90 14.82
CA TYR A 172 -8.42 -10.89 15.88
C TYR A 172 -9.89 -10.62 16.22
N TRP A 173 -10.76 -10.46 15.21
CA TRP A 173 -12.19 -10.24 15.40
C TRP A 173 -12.87 -11.37 16.16
N ILE A 174 -12.60 -12.61 15.79
CA ILE A 174 -13.14 -13.80 16.47
C ILE A 174 -12.67 -13.85 17.93
N ALA A 175 -11.38 -13.62 18.18
CA ALA A 175 -10.82 -13.61 19.52
C ALA A 175 -11.43 -12.52 20.41
N VAL A 176 -11.71 -11.33 19.87
CA VAL A 176 -12.43 -10.26 20.60
C VAL A 176 -13.84 -10.70 20.96
N GLN A 177 -14.59 -11.28 20.04
CA GLN A 177 -15.96 -11.75 20.30
C GLN A 177 -16.04 -12.86 21.35
N GLN A 178 -15.03 -13.74 21.37
CA GLN A 178 -14.94 -14.87 22.30
C GLN A 178 -14.27 -14.50 23.63
N ASN A 179 -13.79 -13.25 23.80
CA ASN A 179 -12.97 -12.82 24.93
C ASN A 179 -11.73 -13.70 25.13
N ASP A 180 -11.13 -14.19 24.04
CA ASP A 180 -9.95 -15.05 24.08
C ASP A 180 -8.69 -14.19 24.27
N ILE A 181 -8.41 -13.84 25.53
CA ILE A 181 -7.26 -13.00 25.92
C ILE A 181 -5.91 -13.62 25.48
N PRO A 182 -5.66 -14.96 25.67
CA PRO A 182 -4.43 -15.57 25.18
C PRO A 182 -4.18 -15.37 23.68
N VAL A 183 -5.19 -15.57 22.83
CA VAL A 183 -5.07 -15.34 21.37
C VAL A 183 -4.84 -13.85 21.07
N LEU A 184 -5.54 -12.93 21.73
CA LEU A 184 -5.35 -11.49 21.56
C LEU A 184 -3.92 -11.06 21.91
N LEU A 185 -3.37 -11.55 23.02
CA LEU A 185 -2.01 -11.26 23.44
C LEU A 185 -0.99 -11.86 22.47
N GLY A 186 -1.24 -13.08 21.97
CA GLY A 186 -0.42 -13.72 20.95
C GLY A 186 -0.37 -12.94 19.65
N LEU A 187 -1.53 -12.48 19.15
CA LEU A 187 -1.64 -11.66 17.96
C LEU A 187 -0.92 -10.31 18.14
N LEU A 188 -1.14 -9.63 19.26
CA LEU A 188 -0.49 -8.37 19.57
C LEU A 188 1.03 -8.53 19.64
N SER A 189 1.52 -9.56 20.31
CA SER A 189 2.96 -9.83 20.44
C SER A 189 3.59 -10.13 19.09
N THR A 190 2.94 -10.98 18.27
CA THR A 190 3.42 -11.35 16.94
C THR A 190 3.46 -10.15 16.00
N THR A 191 2.39 -9.36 15.95
CA THR A 191 2.33 -8.17 15.08
C THR A 191 3.33 -7.10 15.51
N THR A 192 3.51 -6.90 16.83
CA THR A 192 4.53 -5.98 17.35
C THR A 192 5.93 -6.44 17.01
N PHE A 193 6.23 -7.74 17.17
CA PHE A 193 7.53 -8.31 16.81
C PHE A 193 7.83 -8.11 15.32
N VAL A 194 6.89 -8.45 14.44
CA VAL A 194 7.04 -8.27 12.98
C VAL A 194 7.25 -6.79 12.64
N TYR A 195 6.52 -5.89 13.29
CA TYR A 195 6.66 -4.45 13.09
C TYR A 195 8.06 -3.95 13.49
N LEU A 196 8.53 -4.32 14.68
CA LEU A 196 9.86 -3.93 15.17
C LEU A 196 10.99 -4.52 14.31
N ALA A 197 10.87 -5.80 13.92
CA ALA A 197 11.81 -6.43 12.99
C ALA A 197 11.84 -5.69 11.64
N GLY A 198 10.69 -5.26 11.15
CA GLY A 198 10.58 -4.48 9.92
C GLY A 198 11.21 -3.09 10.04
N LEU A 199 11.09 -2.41 11.19
CA LEU A 199 11.79 -1.14 11.44
C LEU A 199 13.31 -1.35 11.46
N ALA A 200 13.80 -2.39 12.14
CA ALA A 200 15.24 -2.72 12.14
C ALA A 200 15.73 -3.02 10.71
N PHE A 201 14.90 -3.68 9.88
CA PHE A 201 15.23 -3.91 8.47
C PHE A 201 15.28 -2.61 7.66
N LEU A 202 14.37 -1.65 7.95
CA LEU A 202 14.41 -0.31 7.35
C LEU A 202 15.70 0.43 7.66
N ASP A 203 16.21 0.34 8.88
CA ASP A 203 17.48 0.98 9.26
C ASP A 203 18.66 0.44 8.44
N VAL A 204 18.66 -0.87 8.15
CA VAL A 204 19.64 -1.49 7.25
C VAL A 204 19.50 -0.95 5.83
N ILE A 205 18.25 -0.85 5.31
CA ILE A 205 18.00 -0.28 3.97
C ILE A 205 18.48 1.17 3.89
N TYR A 206 18.24 1.99 4.92
CA TYR A 206 18.71 3.37 4.94
C TYR A 206 20.25 3.46 4.88
N GLY A 207 20.95 2.58 5.54
CA GLY A 207 22.41 2.50 5.44
C GLY A 207 22.93 2.25 4.01
N PHE A 208 22.14 1.54 3.18
CA PHE A 208 22.46 1.33 1.76
C PHE A 208 22.01 2.50 0.86
N LEU A 209 20.90 3.15 1.17
CA LEU A 209 20.34 4.24 0.35
C LEU A 209 21.09 5.56 0.55
N ASP A 210 21.50 5.85 1.79
CA ASP A 210 22.26 7.06 2.13
C ASP A 210 23.43 6.71 3.06
N PRO A 211 24.65 6.57 2.50
CA PRO A 211 25.84 6.27 3.29
C PRO A 211 26.22 7.37 4.28
N ARG A 212 25.55 8.53 4.26
CA ARG A 212 25.74 9.61 5.23
C ARG A 212 25.01 9.36 6.54
N ILE A 213 23.97 8.50 6.53
CA ILE A 213 23.26 8.07 7.73
C ILE A 213 24.11 7.03 8.44
N LYS A 214 24.96 7.46 9.39
CA LYS A 214 25.66 6.55 10.30
C LYS A 214 24.64 5.96 11.27
N VAL A 215 24.28 4.70 11.08
CA VAL A 215 23.47 3.94 12.04
C VAL A 215 24.23 3.95 13.39
N GLY A 216 23.67 4.59 14.42
CA GLY A 216 24.25 4.65 15.76
C GLY A 216 25.29 5.75 16.04
N GLY A 217 25.35 6.81 15.25
CA GLY A 217 26.17 7.99 15.54
C GLY A 217 25.62 8.75 16.75
N LYS A 218 26.36 8.73 17.87
CA LYS A 218 26.13 9.59 19.03
C LYS A 218 26.03 11.06 18.54
N GLN A 219 24.97 11.74 18.98
CA GLN A 219 24.87 13.20 18.97
C GLN A 219 25.95 13.81 19.83
#